data_84b3467a603ebc481390473d6adc3ce4
#
_entry.id   84b3467a603ebc481390473d6adc3ce4
#
_cell.length_a   1.000
_cell.length_b   1.000
_cell.length_c   1.000
_cell.angle_alpha   90.00
_cell.angle_beta   90.00
_cell.angle_gamma   90.00
#
_symmetry.space_group_name_H-M   'P 1'
#
loop_
_entity.id
_entity.type
_entity.pdbx_description
1 polymer ?
#
loop_
_entity_poly.entity_id
_entity_poly.type
_entity_poly.pdbx_seq_one_letter_code
_entity_poly.pdbx_strand_id
1 'polypeptide(L)'
;MDVFEAIRTRRSIRKFRPKPIPDEKLEMILEAGRLAPSAGNRQPWRFVVVKDPEKKKALAKAADNQMFIADASVIIAALGDPEASPRWFRQDPMIAVEHMVLAATALGHGTCWIGAFNEDRVKRILRIPQGLAVIALLPIGLPDESPPPRARKPLEEIFF
;
A
#
# COMPACT_ATOMS: atom_id res chain seq x y z
N MET A 1 11.86 13.79 -8.88
CA MET A 1 10.44 13.83 -9.29
C MET A 1 9.70 14.70 -8.29
N ASP A 2 8.97 15.71 -8.75
CA ASP A 2 8.13 16.49 -7.87
C ASP A 2 6.79 15.79 -7.56
N VAL A 3 6.01 16.34 -6.64
CA VAL A 3 4.75 15.73 -6.18
C VAL A 3 3.71 15.65 -7.29
N PHE A 4 3.61 16.66 -8.14
CA PHE A 4 2.65 16.67 -9.25
C PHE A 4 3.02 15.65 -10.33
N GLU A 5 4.30 15.48 -10.57
CA GLU A 5 4.80 14.46 -11.49
C GLU A 5 4.51 13.04 -10.95
N ALA A 6 4.75 12.81 -9.66
CA ALA A 6 4.42 11.53 -9.02
C ALA A 6 2.92 11.21 -9.13
N ILE A 7 2.05 12.19 -8.86
CA ILE A 7 0.59 12.04 -8.99
C ILE A 7 0.19 11.71 -10.44
N ARG A 8 0.76 12.42 -11.43
CA ARG A 8 0.43 12.21 -12.85
C ARG A 8 0.94 10.90 -13.41
N THR A 9 2.12 10.46 -12.96
CA THR A 9 2.80 9.29 -13.55
C THR A 9 2.53 8.00 -12.82
N ARG A 10 2.06 8.05 -11.56
CA ARG A 10 1.72 6.85 -10.78
C ARG A 10 0.75 5.93 -11.55
N ARG A 11 1.08 4.64 -11.57
CA ARG A 11 0.24 3.57 -12.14
C ARG A 11 0.08 2.44 -11.13
N SER A 12 -1.01 1.70 -11.25
CA SER A 12 -1.15 0.39 -10.58
C SER A 12 -0.34 -0.63 -11.36
N ILE A 13 0.75 -1.11 -10.77
CA ILE A 13 1.69 -2.06 -11.38
C ILE A 13 1.36 -3.47 -10.91
N ARG A 14 1.26 -4.40 -11.88
CA ARG A 14 0.92 -5.81 -11.66
C ARG A 14 1.96 -6.78 -12.25
N LYS A 15 3.10 -6.23 -12.73
CA LYS A 15 4.28 -7.01 -13.09
C LYS A 15 5.50 -6.39 -12.45
N PHE A 16 6.26 -7.20 -11.75
CA PHE A 16 7.44 -6.77 -11.01
C PHE A 16 8.66 -7.58 -11.46
N ARG A 17 9.80 -6.91 -11.58
CA ARG A 17 11.09 -7.57 -11.75
C ARG A 17 11.53 -8.22 -10.44
N PRO A 18 12.17 -9.39 -10.48
CA PRO A 18 12.65 -10.09 -9.28
C PRO A 18 13.90 -9.39 -8.71
N LYS A 19 13.74 -8.16 -8.27
CA LYS A 19 14.81 -7.35 -7.70
C LYS A 19 14.37 -6.82 -6.33
N PRO A 20 15.18 -7.02 -5.27
CA PRO A 20 14.85 -6.50 -3.96
C PRO A 20 14.85 -4.97 -3.96
N ILE A 21 13.95 -4.39 -3.18
CA ILE A 21 13.98 -2.96 -2.89
C ILE A 21 15.15 -2.68 -1.94
N PRO A 22 16.00 -1.65 -2.20
CA PRO A 22 17.02 -1.23 -1.25
C PRO A 22 16.40 -0.79 0.08
N ASP A 23 17.01 -1.17 1.21
CA ASP A 23 16.46 -0.88 2.53
C ASP A 23 16.29 0.63 2.77
N GLU A 24 17.24 1.44 2.33
CA GLU A 24 17.15 2.91 2.38
C GLU A 24 15.88 3.45 1.69
N LYS A 25 15.56 2.93 0.49
CA LYS A 25 14.35 3.34 -0.22
C LYS A 25 13.07 2.87 0.48
N LEU A 26 13.10 1.67 1.04
CA LEU A 26 11.98 1.16 1.83
C LEU A 26 11.74 2.03 3.06
N GLU A 27 12.80 2.42 3.77
CA GLU A 27 12.72 3.33 4.90
C GLU A 27 12.12 4.69 4.51
N MET A 28 12.55 5.27 3.39
CA MET A 28 11.96 6.53 2.89
C MET A 28 10.47 6.40 2.59
N ILE A 29 10.03 5.26 2.04
CA ILE A 29 8.61 5.00 1.77
C ILE A 29 7.81 4.87 3.08
N LEU A 30 8.34 4.14 4.05
CA LEU A 30 7.71 3.99 5.37
C LEU A 30 7.63 5.31 6.12
N GLU A 31 8.68 6.13 6.04
CA GLU A 31 8.73 7.47 6.62
C GLU A 31 7.67 8.41 6.00
N ALA A 32 7.47 8.34 4.68
CA ALA A 32 6.39 9.08 4.03
C ALA A 32 5.01 8.72 4.61
N GLY A 33 4.77 7.44 4.88
CA GLY A 33 3.56 6.99 5.55
C GLY A 33 3.45 7.49 6.99
N ARG A 34 4.55 7.45 7.74
CA ARG A 34 4.60 7.94 9.12
C ARG A 34 4.27 9.44 9.24
N LEU A 35 4.66 10.23 8.24
CA LEU A 35 4.44 11.67 8.21
C LEU A 35 3.03 12.08 7.74
N ALA A 36 2.16 11.15 7.45
CA ALA A 36 0.79 11.45 7.04
C ALA A 36 0.01 12.14 8.17
N PRO A 37 -0.95 13.02 7.84
CA PRO A 37 -1.87 13.56 8.83
C PRO A 37 -2.88 12.50 9.31
N SER A 38 -3.39 12.69 10.52
CA SER A 38 -4.49 11.90 11.07
C SER A 38 -5.40 12.74 11.95
N ALA A 39 -6.63 12.31 12.13
CA ALA A 39 -7.60 13.00 12.97
C ALA A 39 -7.07 13.16 14.40
N GLY A 40 -6.95 14.42 14.85
CA GLY A 40 -6.39 14.74 16.17
C GLY A 40 -4.98 14.20 16.38
N ASN A 41 -4.23 13.96 15.30
CA ASN A 41 -2.89 13.37 15.32
C ASN A 41 -2.82 12.03 16.07
N ARG A 42 -3.87 11.22 15.99
CA ARG A 42 -3.96 9.94 16.72
C ARG A 42 -3.12 8.83 16.11
N GLN A 43 -2.74 8.93 14.82
CA GLN A 43 -1.84 8.02 14.14
C GLN A 43 -2.21 6.54 14.34
N PRO A 44 -3.45 6.12 13.98
CA PRO A 44 -3.96 4.79 14.30
C PRO A 44 -3.40 3.69 13.40
N TRP A 45 -2.47 4.00 12.54
CA TRP A 45 -1.87 3.04 11.62
C TRP A 45 -0.76 2.21 12.27
N ARG A 46 -0.67 0.97 11.84
CA ARG A 46 0.48 0.08 12.01
C ARG A 46 0.79 -0.57 10.68
N PHE A 47 2.04 -0.87 10.43
CA PHE A 47 2.47 -1.47 9.17
C PHE A 47 3.22 -2.76 9.43
N VAL A 48 2.88 -3.82 8.67
CA VAL A 48 3.64 -5.07 8.65
C VAL A 48 4.37 -5.15 7.32
N VAL A 49 5.69 -5.20 7.36
CA VAL A 49 6.55 -5.31 6.18
C VAL A 49 6.83 -6.79 5.93
N VAL A 50 6.39 -7.30 4.78
CA VAL A 50 6.49 -8.73 4.43
C VAL A 50 7.46 -8.90 3.27
N LYS A 51 8.64 -9.47 3.57
CA LYS A 51 9.68 -9.82 2.58
C LYS A 51 9.72 -11.34 2.30
N ASP A 52 9.25 -12.15 3.23
CA ASP A 52 9.25 -13.61 3.16
C ASP A 52 8.44 -14.12 1.96
N PRO A 53 9.02 -14.92 1.03
CA PRO A 53 8.36 -15.36 -0.19
C PRO A 53 7.12 -16.22 0.06
N GLU A 54 7.13 -17.09 1.06
CA GLU A 54 6.00 -17.96 1.34
C GLU A 54 4.82 -17.19 1.94
N LYS A 55 5.09 -16.21 2.81
CA LYS A 55 4.06 -15.29 3.30
C LYS A 55 3.48 -14.44 2.17
N LYS A 56 4.32 -13.93 1.25
CA LYS A 56 3.83 -13.17 0.08
C LYS A 56 2.90 -14.03 -0.79
N LYS A 57 3.25 -15.28 -1.06
CA LYS A 57 2.38 -16.22 -1.79
C LYS A 57 1.07 -16.50 -1.03
N ALA A 58 1.13 -16.68 0.28
CA ALA A 58 -0.05 -16.89 1.10
C ALA A 58 -0.97 -15.66 1.09
N LEU A 59 -0.42 -14.45 1.14
CA LEU A 59 -1.16 -13.19 1.03
C LEU A 59 -1.80 -13.04 -0.36
N ALA A 60 -1.09 -13.38 -1.44
CA ALA A 60 -1.63 -13.36 -2.79
C ALA A 60 -2.86 -14.27 -2.93
N LYS A 61 -2.81 -15.47 -2.35
CA LYS A 61 -3.95 -16.40 -2.28
C LYS A 61 -5.10 -15.86 -1.42
N ALA A 62 -4.80 -15.17 -0.32
CA ALA A 62 -5.80 -14.54 0.54
C ALA A 62 -6.44 -13.31 -0.13
N ALA A 63 -5.77 -12.70 -1.09
CA ALA A 63 -6.22 -11.57 -1.90
C ALA A 63 -6.81 -12.05 -3.25
N ASP A 64 -7.80 -12.92 -3.21
CA ASP A 64 -8.53 -13.45 -4.38
C ASP A 64 -7.62 -14.05 -5.47
N ASN A 65 -6.56 -14.74 -5.05
CA ASN A 65 -5.56 -15.34 -5.94
C ASN A 65 -4.85 -14.34 -6.88
N GLN A 66 -4.69 -13.11 -6.46
CA GLN A 66 -3.93 -12.10 -7.20
C GLN A 66 -2.42 -12.39 -7.11
N MET A 67 -1.96 -13.41 -7.84
CA MET A 67 -0.61 -13.99 -7.68
C MET A 67 0.53 -13.01 -7.97
N PHE A 68 0.31 -11.97 -8.78
CA PHE A 68 1.30 -10.92 -9.04
C PHE A 68 1.79 -10.20 -7.77
N ILE A 69 0.99 -10.22 -6.69
CA ILE A 69 1.35 -9.63 -5.40
C ILE A 69 2.61 -10.31 -4.83
N ALA A 70 2.74 -11.63 -5.03
CA ALA A 70 3.88 -12.41 -4.55
C ALA A 70 5.20 -12.05 -5.25
N ASP A 71 5.13 -11.51 -6.48
CA ASP A 71 6.30 -11.14 -7.28
C ASP A 71 6.90 -9.78 -6.87
N ALA A 72 6.16 -8.98 -6.10
CA ALA A 72 6.68 -7.72 -5.58
C ALA A 72 7.87 -7.95 -4.63
N SER A 73 8.77 -6.97 -4.53
CA SER A 73 9.90 -7.04 -3.59
C SER A 73 9.42 -7.18 -2.14
N VAL A 74 8.40 -6.42 -1.79
CA VAL A 74 7.82 -6.37 -0.45
C VAL A 74 6.32 -6.14 -0.54
N ILE A 75 5.58 -6.64 0.45
CA ILE A 75 4.19 -6.27 0.67
C ILE A 75 4.11 -5.53 2.01
N ILE A 76 3.48 -4.37 2.02
CA ILE A 76 3.13 -3.66 3.25
C ILE A 76 1.66 -3.94 3.55
N ALA A 77 1.37 -4.56 4.70
CA ALA A 77 0.01 -4.64 5.21
C ALA A 77 -0.24 -3.42 6.11
N ALA A 78 -1.16 -2.58 5.69
CA ALA A 78 -1.59 -1.42 6.46
C ALA A 78 -2.73 -1.80 7.40
N LEU A 79 -2.55 -1.50 8.67
CA LEU A 79 -3.50 -1.81 9.74
C LEU A 79 -4.07 -0.54 10.34
N GLY A 80 -5.31 -0.62 10.82
CA GLY A 80 -5.96 0.44 11.58
C GLY A 80 -6.30 -0.03 12.99
N ASP A 81 -6.02 0.83 13.97
CA ASP A 81 -6.25 0.57 15.39
C ASP A 81 -7.52 1.32 15.87
N PRO A 82 -8.65 0.60 16.08
CA PRO A 82 -9.88 1.23 16.54
C PRO A 82 -9.81 1.75 17.97
N GLU A 83 -8.90 1.25 18.81
CA GLU A 83 -8.71 1.78 20.17
C GLU A 83 -8.03 3.16 20.12
N ALA A 84 -7.02 3.32 19.24
CA ALA A 84 -6.34 4.59 19.05
C ALA A 84 -7.24 5.65 18.41
N SER A 85 -8.10 5.29 17.47
CA SER A 85 -8.99 6.20 16.75
C SER A 85 -10.30 5.51 16.36
N PRO A 86 -11.29 5.40 17.27
CA PRO A 86 -12.51 4.62 17.03
C PRO A 86 -13.29 5.03 15.78
N ARG A 87 -13.23 6.32 15.44
CA ARG A 87 -13.98 6.89 14.32
C ARG A 87 -13.21 6.87 12.99
N TRP A 88 -11.86 7.00 13.03
CA TRP A 88 -11.06 7.26 11.84
C TRP A 88 -10.01 6.19 11.54
N PHE A 89 -9.99 5.08 12.30
CA PHE A 89 -9.00 4.01 12.15
C PHE A 89 -8.98 3.36 10.76
N ARG A 90 -10.02 3.55 9.96
CA ARG A 90 -10.05 3.04 8.57
C ARG A 90 -9.56 4.08 7.56
N GLN A 91 -9.89 5.36 7.76
CA GLN A 91 -9.57 6.43 6.83
C GLN A 91 -8.12 6.92 6.97
N ASP A 92 -7.68 7.18 8.20
CA ASP A 92 -6.33 7.71 8.45
C ASP A 92 -5.21 6.83 7.86
N PRO A 93 -5.22 5.47 8.00
CA PRO A 93 -4.22 4.63 7.35
C PRO A 93 -4.24 4.71 5.81
N MET A 94 -5.38 5.01 5.19
CA MET A 94 -5.45 5.17 3.74
C MET A 94 -4.65 6.40 3.27
N ILE A 95 -4.65 7.48 4.03
CA ILE A 95 -3.84 8.67 3.76
C ILE A 95 -2.35 8.31 3.83
N ALA A 96 -1.95 7.59 4.87
CA ALA A 96 -0.58 7.13 5.04
C ALA A 96 -0.12 6.21 3.89
N VAL A 97 -0.98 5.29 3.46
CA VAL A 97 -0.68 4.41 2.32
C VAL A 97 -0.53 5.19 1.01
N GLU A 98 -1.38 6.23 0.77
CA GLU A 98 -1.22 7.05 -0.44
C GLU A 98 0.08 7.85 -0.43
N HIS A 99 0.54 8.36 0.72
CA HIS A 99 1.88 8.94 0.86
C HIS A 99 2.98 7.94 0.46
N MET A 100 2.86 6.67 0.91
CA MET A 100 3.81 5.62 0.52
C MET A 100 3.77 5.33 -0.98
N VAL A 101 2.59 5.33 -1.60
CA VAL A 101 2.40 5.12 -3.05
C VAL A 101 3.11 6.21 -3.85
N LEU A 102 2.94 7.47 -3.47
CA LEU A 102 3.59 8.60 -4.15
C LEU A 102 5.11 8.60 -3.93
N ALA A 103 5.56 8.31 -2.70
CA ALA A 103 6.98 8.18 -2.39
C ALA A 103 7.64 7.04 -3.19
N ALA A 104 7.00 5.86 -3.26
CA ALA A 104 7.49 4.73 -4.05
C ALA A 104 7.61 5.11 -5.53
N THR A 105 6.59 5.80 -6.08
CA THR A 105 6.61 6.30 -7.47
C THR A 105 7.78 7.25 -7.69
N ALA A 106 7.98 8.22 -6.81
CA ALA A 106 9.07 9.18 -6.89
C ALA A 106 10.46 8.52 -6.83
N LEU A 107 10.56 7.39 -6.11
CA LEU A 107 11.78 6.57 -5.98
C LEU A 107 11.96 5.52 -7.10
N GLY A 108 11.09 5.54 -8.13
CA GLY A 108 11.15 4.63 -9.28
C GLY A 108 10.62 3.23 -9.03
N HIS A 109 9.76 3.05 -8.02
CA HIS A 109 9.09 1.79 -7.69
C HIS A 109 7.62 1.81 -8.08
N GLY A 110 7.13 0.64 -8.50
CA GLY A 110 5.72 0.41 -8.77
C GLY A 110 4.97 -0.10 -7.55
N THR A 111 3.70 0.25 -7.47
CA THR A 111 2.78 -0.20 -6.42
C THR A 111 1.45 -0.60 -7.01
N CYS A 112 0.67 -1.38 -6.25
CA CYS A 112 -0.74 -1.59 -6.54
C CYS A 112 -1.53 -1.61 -5.22
N TRP A 113 -2.55 -0.80 -5.11
CA TRP A 113 -3.45 -0.83 -3.95
C TRP A 113 -4.35 -2.07 -4.01
N ILE A 114 -4.29 -2.93 -3.00
CA ILE A 114 -5.12 -4.13 -2.89
C ILE A 114 -6.09 -3.94 -1.72
N GLY A 115 -7.38 -3.85 -2.06
CA GLY A 115 -8.47 -3.79 -1.09
C GLY A 115 -9.33 -5.07 -1.06
N ALA A 116 -9.19 -5.94 -2.07
CA ALA A 116 -9.91 -7.19 -2.16
C ALA A 116 -9.08 -8.33 -1.57
N PHE A 117 -9.39 -8.74 -0.35
CA PHE A 117 -8.76 -9.86 0.36
C PHE A 117 -9.66 -10.38 1.49
N ASN A 118 -9.41 -11.61 1.90
CA ASN A 118 -10.02 -12.18 3.10
C ASN A 118 -9.23 -11.74 4.34
N GLU A 119 -9.80 -10.83 5.13
CA GLU A 119 -9.15 -10.22 6.29
C GLU A 119 -8.71 -11.23 7.34
N ASP A 120 -9.54 -12.22 7.66
CA ASP A 120 -9.21 -13.25 8.66
C ASP A 120 -8.04 -14.11 8.23
N ARG A 121 -7.94 -14.42 6.92
CA ARG A 121 -6.79 -15.15 6.39
C ARG A 121 -5.51 -14.31 6.48
N VAL A 122 -5.57 -13.02 6.13
CA VAL A 122 -4.43 -12.11 6.26
C VAL A 122 -3.97 -12.02 7.71
N LYS A 123 -4.91 -11.84 8.65
CA LYS A 123 -4.59 -11.80 10.09
C LYS A 123 -3.89 -13.07 10.56
N ARG A 124 -4.36 -14.24 10.15
CA ARG A 124 -3.71 -15.52 10.50
C ARG A 124 -2.30 -15.65 9.93
N ILE A 125 -2.12 -15.31 8.64
CA ILE A 125 -0.81 -15.38 7.96
C ILE A 125 0.22 -14.47 8.65
N LEU A 126 -0.18 -13.27 9.01
CA LEU A 126 0.70 -12.25 9.58
C LEU A 126 0.69 -12.21 11.11
N ARG A 127 -0.13 -13.05 11.76
CA ARG A 127 -0.31 -13.07 13.23
C ARG A 127 -0.75 -11.72 13.78
N ILE A 128 -1.66 -11.06 13.07
CA ILE A 128 -2.22 -9.76 13.47
C ILE A 128 -3.26 -9.98 14.57
N PRO A 129 -3.22 -9.21 15.67
CA PRO A 129 -4.26 -9.24 16.70
C PRO A 129 -5.66 -8.96 16.14
N GLN A 130 -6.68 -9.66 16.64
CA GLN A 130 -8.06 -9.52 16.16
C GLN A 130 -8.64 -8.11 16.32
N GLY A 131 -8.17 -7.36 17.31
CA GLY A 131 -8.58 -5.98 17.54
C GLY A 131 -8.14 -4.97 16.47
N LEU A 132 -7.14 -5.30 15.65
CA LEU A 132 -6.70 -4.44 14.55
C LEU A 132 -7.44 -4.80 13.25
N ALA A 133 -7.77 -3.80 12.45
CA ALA A 133 -8.34 -3.99 11.11
C ALA A 133 -7.23 -4.00 10.05
N VAL A 134 -7.34 -4.88 9.05
CA VAL A 134 -6.49 -4.80 7.85
C VAL A 134 -7.15 -3.88 6.84
N ILE A 135 -6.47 -2.80 6.48
CA ILE A 135 -7.01 -1.74 5.61
C ILE A 135 -6.66 -1.98 4.15
N ALA A 136 -5.39 -2.31 3.88
CA ALA A 136 -4.91 -2.56 2.53
C ALA A 136 -3.66 -3.44 2.55
N LEU A 137 -3.41 -4.11 1.43
CA LEU A 137 -2.11 -4.69 1.11
C LEU A 137 -1.50 -3.87 -0.01
N LEU A 138 -0.26 -3.42 0.17
CA LEU A 138 0.48 -2.62 -0.79
C LEU A 138 1.73 -3.38 -1.25
N PRO A 139 1.68 -4.13 -2.37
CA PRO A 139 2.87 -4.66 -3.01
C PRO A 139 3.70 -3.51 -3.59
N ILE A 140 5.02 -3.56 -3.35
CA ILE A 140 6.00 -2.59 -3.84
C ILE A 140 7.16 -3.35 -4.48
N GLY A 141 7.56 -2.94 -5.67
CA GLY A 141 8.69 -3.55 -6.38
C GLY A 141 9.15 -2.73 -7.57
N LEU A 142 10.22 -3.19 -8.22
CA LEU A 142 10.66 -2.59 -9.46
C LEU A 142 9.68 -2.96 -10.58
N PRO A 143 9.05 -1.99 -11.28
CA PRO A 143 8.06 -2.29 -12.31
C PRO A 143 8.68 -3.00 -13.51
N ASP A 144 7.98 -4.00 -14.05
CA ASP A 144 8.29 -4.67 -15.32
C ASP A 144 7.21 -4.41 -16.36
N GLU A 145 6.47 -3.34 -16.19
CA GLU A 145 5.46 -2.84 -17.13
C GLU A 145 5.33 -1.32 -17.01
N SER A 146 4.79 -0.71 -18.07
CA SER A 146 4.44 0.71 -18.09
C SER A 146 3.05 0.89 -18.66
N PRO A 147 1.99 0.61 -17.87
CA PRO A 147 0.63 0.70 -18.37
C PRO A 147 0.26 2.16 -18.71
N PRO A 148 -0.55 2.37 -19.77
CA PRO A 148 -0.99 3.70 -20.14
C PRO A 148 -1.84 4.35 -19.04
N PRO A 149 -1.93 5.67 -19.03
CA PRO A 149 -2.83 6.38 -18.12
C PRO A 149 -4.28 5.98 -18.40
N ARG A 150 -5.02 5.72 -17.34
CA ARG A 150 -6.47 5.51 -17.46
C ARG A 150 -7.19 6.86 -17.52
N ALA A 151 -8.31 6.92 -18.25
CA ALA A 151 -9.16 8.08 -18.30
C ALA A 151 -9.61 8.53 -16.88
N ARG A 152 -9.83 9.80 -16.75
CA ARG A 152 -10.42 10.45 -15.57
C ARG A 152 -11.69 11.18 -16.00
N LYS A 153 -12.59 11.35 -15.07
CA LYS A 153 -13.71 12.27 -15.27
C LYS A 153 -13.19 13.68 -15.56
N PRO A 154 -13.86 14.44 -16.40
CA PRO A 154 -13.58 15.86 -16.58
C PRO A 154 -13.68 16.60 -15.24
N LEU A 155 -12.95 17.69 -15.12
CA LEU A 155 -12.87 18.42 -13.85
C LEU A 155 -14.24 18.94 -13.41
N GLU A 156 -15.06 19.39 -14.35
CA GLU A 156 -16.43 19.89 -14.17
C GLU A 156 -17.41 18.83 -13.65
N GLU A 157 -17.11 17.55 -13.78
CA GLU A 157 -17.95 16.48 -13.20
C GLU A 157 -17.68 16.20 -11.72
N ILE A 158 -16.62 16.76 -11.17
CA ILE A 158 -16.23 16.55 -9.77
C ILE A 158 -16.36 17.80 -8.91
N PHE A 159 -16.73 18.92 -9.52
CA PHE A 159 -17.07 20.17 -8.82
C PHE A 159 -18.53 20.56 -9.11
N PHE A 160 -19.17 21.17 -8.12
CA PHE A 160 -20.50 21.74 -8.22
C PHE A 160 -20.65 22.89 -7.24
#